data_6f02d4fd8516820ecc0022baf4ce5aa0
#
_entry.id   6f02d4fd8516820ecc0022baf4ce5aa0
#
_cell.length_a   1.000
_cell.length_b   1.000
_cell.length_c   1.000
_cell.angle_alpha   90.00
_cell.angle_beta   90.00
_cell.angle_gamma   90.00
#
_symmetry.space_group_name_H-M   'P 1'
#
loop_
_entity.id
_entity.type
_entity.pdbx_description
1 polymer ?
#
loop_
_entity_poly.entity_id
_entity_poly.type
_entity_poly.pdbx_seq_one_letter_code
_entity_poly.pdbx_strand_id
1 'polypeptide(L)'
;MKCMLLGLAFAGALCAQIPHGLEIPLWPDGAPNAEDAPDVSERSDDPALPKRFTVVHHPSIYVFLAPKDTANGAAVVVAPGGGHSQLVIDKEGWEMADWLNKHGIAAFVLKYRLAKAKNSYYTVEGDAWEDASQAMRLVRKQAADWKIDPKRIGFMGFSAGGELAALMETHFVPETRPDFAVVVYPGFKPGAITVPKNAPPTFLVCADDDPSHVVTTVNLYLDLQKQGISSEMHIYASGKHGFGLRAPATMPVSTWTDRLLDWMKERGILS
;
A
#
# COMPACT_ATOMS: atom_id res chain seq x y z
N MET A 1 30.97 21.44 19.56
CA MET A 1 29.97 22.32 18.92
C MET A 1 28.69 21.53 18.88
N LYS A 2 27.71 21.83 19.74
CA LYS A 2 26.44 21.07 19.83
C LYS A 2 25.51 21.50 18.70
N CYS A 3 25.18 20.57 17.78
CA CYS A 3 24.14 20.77 16.79
C CYS A 3 22.76 20.65 17.48
N MET A 4 22.04 21.76 17.55
CA MET A 4 20.68 21.81 18.07
C MET A 4 19.75 21.11 17.10
N LEU A 5 19.17 20.00 17.54
CA LEU A 5 18.01 19.38 16.89
C LEU A 5 16.82 20.33 16.98
N LEU A 6 16.34 20.81 15.82
CA LEU A 6 15.05 21.45 15.69
C LEU A 6 13.98 20.35 15.77
N GLY A 7 13.40 20.19 16.95
CA GLY A 7 12.13 19.48 17.08
C GLY A 7 11.06 20.28 16.36
N LEU A 8 10.52 19.71 15.26
CA LEU A 8 9.34 20.23 14.59
C LEU A 8 8.12 20.03 15.50
N ALA A 9 7.90 20.99 16.41
CA ALA A 9 6.62 21.16 17.08
C ALA A 9 5.66 21.81 16.07
N PHE A 10 4.79 21.03 15.45
CA PHE A 10 3.64 21.54 14.73
C PHE A 10 2.61 22.03 15.74
N ALA A 11 2.76 23.29 16.14
CA ALA A 11 1.74 24.03 16.88
C ALA A 11 1.35 25.26 16.07
N GLY A 12 0.16 25.23 15.49
CA GLY A 12 -0.61 26.44 15.15
C GLY A 12 -0.43 27.03 13.75
N ALA A 13 -1.42 26.80 12.88
CA ALA A 13 -1.92 27.70 11.85
C ALA A 13 -0.93 28.27 10.81
N LEU A 14 -0.75 27.51 9.76
CA LEU A 14 -0.84 27.95 8.37
C LEU A 14 -1.06 26.67 7.57
N CYS A 15 -2.16 26.60 6.81
CA CYS A 15 -2.41 25.50 5.88
C CYS A 15 -1.37 25.60 4.74
N ALA A 16 -0.09 25.35 5.04
CA ALA A 16 0.93 25.15 4.02
C ALA A 16 0.52 23.89 3.27
N GLN A 17 0.22 24.02 2.00
CA GLN A 17 -0.13 22.91 1.14
C GLN A 17 1.04 21.92 1.15
N ILE A 18 0.80 20.69 1.63
CA ILE A 18 1.82 19.64 1.64
C ILE A 18 2.22 19.39 0.17
N PRO A 19 3.52 19.47 -0.17
CA PRO A 19 3.98 19.19 -1.52
C PRO A 19 3.55 17.80 -1.97
N HIS A 20 3.08 17.66 -3.20
CA HIS A 20 2.73 16.38 -3.81
C HIS A 20 3.95 15.46 -3.83
N GLY A 21 3.81 14.25 -3.28
CA GLY A 21 4.92 13.31 -3.17
C GLY A 21 5.95 13.64 -2.08
N LEU A 22 5.62 14.48 -1.10
CA LEU A 22 6.49 14.73 0.05
C LEU A 22 6.81 13.40 0.77
N GLU A 23 8.10 13.11 0.94
CA GLU A 23 8.55 11.95 1.70
C GLU A 23 8.59 12.26 3.21
N ILE A 24 7.94 11.42 4.01
CA ILE A 24 7.91 11.51 5.47
C ILE A 24 8.47 10.20 6.06
N PRO A 25 9.54 10.26 6.86
CA PRO A 25 10.07 9.09 7.55
C PRO A 25 9.03 8.46 8.50
N LEU A 26 8.93 7.14 8.51
CA LEU A 26 8.09 6.41 9.46
C LEU A 26 8.70 6.40 10.87
N TRP A 27 10.02 6.43 10.93
CA TRP A 27 10.81 6.32 12.16
C TRP A 27 11.79 7.48 12.24
N PRO A 28 11.40 8.62 12.81
CA PRO A 28 12.26 9.81 12.87
C PRO A 28 13.59 9.60 13.60
N ASP A 29 13.60 8.67 14.56
CA ASP A 29 14.77 8.33 15.37
C ASP A 29 15.50 7.07 14.87
N GLY A 30 15.19 6.59 13.66
CA GLY A 30 15.68 5.35 13.06
C GLY A 30 14.71 4.17 13.23
N ALA A 31 14.59 3.35 12.19
CA ALA A 31 13.74 2.17 12.24
C ALA A 31 14.32 1.09 13.16
N PRO A 32 13.49 0.34 13.91
CA PRO A 32 13.99 -0.78 14.70
C PRO A 32 14.76 -1.78 13.83
N ASN A 33 15.91 -2.26 14.30
CA ASN A 33 16.80 -3.18 13.60
C ASN A 33 17.33 -2.69 12.23
N ALA A 34 17.21 -1.42 11.88
CA ALA A 34 17.75 -0.91 10.63
C ALA A 34 19.26 -0.68 10.72
N GLU A 35 19.95 -0.88 9.59
CA GLU A 35 21.33 -0.43 9.45
C GLU A 35 21.39 1.09 9.28
N ASP A 36 22.44 1.71 9.82
CA ASP A 36 22.77 3.10 9.54
C ASP A 36 23.54 3.19 8.20
N ALA A 37 22.81 2.90 7.14
CA ALA A 37 23.33 2.88 5.78
C ALA A 37 22.31 3.51 4.82
N PRO A 38 22.74 4.11 3.70
CA PRO A 38 21.85 4.76 2.76
C PRO A 38 20.95 3.76 2.01
N ASP A 39 19.73 4.18 1.71
CA ASP A 39 18.87 3.50 0.74
C ASP A 39 19.51 3.50 -0.66
N VAL A 40 19.32 2.44 -1.42
CA VAL A 40 19.78 2.35 -2.81
C VAL A 40 18.60 2.35 -3.74
N SER A 41 18.56 3.32 -4.64
CA SER A 41 17.56 3.40 -5.71
C SER A 41 18.24 3.32 -7.08
N GLU A 42 17.60 2.60 -7.99
CA GLU A 42 18.02 2.48 -9.37
C GLU A 42 16.94 3.04 -10.29
N ARG A 43 17.37 3.79 -11.30
CA ARG A 43 16.54 4.16 -12.44
C ARG A 43 17.22 3.63 -13.68
N SER A 44 16.48 2.88 -14.47
CA SER A 44 16.97 2.50 -15.81
C SER A 44 17.09 3.75 -16.69
N ASP A 45 18.06 3.75 -17.60
CA ASP A 45 18.16 4.75 -18.68
C ASP A 45 16.97 4.65 -19.65
N ASP A 46 16.26 3.52 -19.66
CA ASP A 46 15.01 3.34 -20.37
C ASP A 46 13.85 3.91 -19.53
N PRO A 47 13.20 5.01 -19.98
CA PRO A 47 12.07 5.62 -19.27
C PRO A 47 10.83 4.70 -19.17
N ALA A 48 10.78 3.62 -19.97
CA ALA A 48 9.71 2.62 -19.86
C ALA A 48 9.92 1.67 -18.68
N LEU A 49 11.12 1.60 -18.12
CA LEU A 49 11.40 0.78 -16.96
C LEU A 49 11.16 1.55 -15.66
N PRO A 50 10.57 0.90 -14.66
CA PRO A 50 10.20 1.54 -13.42
C PRO A 50 11.40 1.97 -12.57
N LYS A 51 11.26 3.06 -11.82
CA LYS A 51 12.16 3.39 -10.73
C LYS A 51 11.99 2.35 -9.62
N ARG A 52 13.11 1.90 -9.05
CA ARG A 52 13.14 0.86 -8.02
C ARG A 52 14.00 1.30 -6.84
N PHE A 53 13.64 0.86 -5.64
CA PHE A 53 14.57 0.75 -4.53
C PHE A 53 15.03 -0.70 -4.44
N THR A 54 16.33 -0.92 -4.33
CA THR A 54 16.95 -2.26 -4.17
C THR A 54 17.45 -2.49 -2.76
N VAL A 55 17.58 -1.41 -1.97
CA VAL A 55 17.86 -1.43 -0.54
C VAL A 55 17.03 -0.34 0.13
N VAL A 56 16.39 -0.68 1.24
CA VAL A 56 15.63 0.26 2.08
C VAL A 56 16.01 0.04 3.54
N HIS A 57 16.69 1.02 4.15
CA HIS A 57 17.01 1.09 5.57
C HIS A 57 16.20 2.20 6.28
N HIS A 58 15.73 3.19 5.51
CA HIS A 58 14.94 4.33 5.98
C HIS A 58 13.50 4.27 5.45
N PRO A 59 12.64 3.42 6.05
CA PRO A 59 11.26 3.31 5.61
C PRO A 59 10.49 4.62 5.80
N SER A 60 9.66 4.95 4.81
CA SER A 60 8.95 6.23 4.71
C SER A 60 7.62 6.09 3.99
N ILE A 61 6.82 7.14 4.01
CA ILE A 61 5.67 7.30 3.11
C ILE A 61 5.87 8.52 2.22
N TYR A 62 5.43 8.39 0.95
CA TYR A 62 5.26 9.54 0.05
C TYR A 62 3.80 9.98 0.11
N VAL A 63 3.57 11.25 0.43
CA VAL A 63 2.23 11.81 0.68
C VAL A 63 1.65 12.42 -0.59
N PHE A 64 0.49 11.91 -0.99
CA PHE A 64 -0.29 12.37 -2.15
C PHE A 64 -1.69 12.74 -1.67
N LEU A 65 -1.90 13.98 -1.25
CA LEU A 65 -3.22 14.44 -0.84
C LEU A 65 -4.09 14.70 -2.07
N ALA A 66 -5.35 14.30 -2.00
CA ALA A 66 -6.31 14.58 -3.07
C ALA A 66 -6.53 16.09 -3.23
N PRO A 67 -6.81 16.56 -4.44
CA PRO A 67 -7.13 17.98 -4.68
C PRO A 67 -8.29 18.43 -3.80
N LYS A 68 -8.17 19.62 -3.22
CA LYS A 68 -9.07 20.15 -2.19
C LYS A 68 -10.55 20.14 -2.60
N ASP A 69 -10.79 20.38 -3.90
CA ASP A 69 -12.15 20.49 -4.46
C ASP A 69 -12.80 19.13 -4.74
N THR A 70 -12.02 18.06 -4.77
CA THR A 70 -12.50 16.69 -5.05
C THR A 70 -12.28 15.73 -3.89
N ALA A 71 -11.52 16.12 -2.85
CA ALA A 71 -11.21 15.29 -1.72
C ALA A 71 -12.49 14.81 -1.01
N ASN A 72 -12.68 13.48 -0.90
CA ASN A 72 -13.86 12.86 -0.30
C ASN A 72 -13.61 12.34 1.14
N GLY A 73 -12.41 12.53 1.66
CA GLY A 73 -11.99 12.10 2.99
C GLY A 73 -11.52 10.64 3.10
N ALA A 74 -11.65 9.83 2.06
CA ALA A 74 -11.07 8.50 2.04
C ALA A 74 -9.55 8.56 1.80
N ALA A 75 -8.83 7.56 2.31
CA ALA A 75 -7.38 7.45 2.16
C ALA A 75 -6.93 6.00 1.96
N VAL A 76 -5.80 5.80 1.29
CA VAL A 76 -5.21 4.49 1.05
C VAL A 76 -3.70 4.54 1.28
N VAL A 77 -3.19 3.65 2.14
CA VAL A 77 -1.76 3.32 2.18
C VAL A 77 -1.49 2.30 1.08
N VAL A 78 -0.56 2.61 0.17
CA VAL A 78 -0.26 1.80 -1.02
C VAL A 78 1.10 1.15 -0.85
N ALA A 79 1.16 -0.19 -0.83
CA ALA A 79 2.38 -0.98 -0.77
C ALA A 79 2.72 -1.52 -2.17
N PRO A 80 3.76 -0.99 -2.85
CA PRO A 80 4.22 -1.50 -4.13
C PRO A 80 4.80 -2.91 -4.03
N GLY A 81 4.83 -3.66 -5.14
CA GLY A 81 5.45 -4.96 -5.24
C GLY A 81 6.94 -4.90 -5.58
N GLY A 82 7.48 -6.04 -5.98
CA GLY A 82 8.89 -6.22 -6.33
C GLY A 82 9.53 -7.44 -5.66
N GLY A 83 8.73 -8.44 -5.26
CA GLY A 83 9.19 -9.73 -4.72
C GLY A 83 9.91 -9.62 -3.38
N HIS A 84 9.73 -8.53 -2.62
CA HIS A 84 10.51 -8.20 -1.41
C HIS A 84 12.01 -8.04 -1.63
N SER A 85 12.49 -8.14 -2.85
CA SER A 85 13.90 -7.93 -3.22
C SER A 85 14.16 -6.54 -3.81
N GLN A 86 13.11 -5.88 -4.24
CA GLN A 86 13.08 -4.51 -4.73
C GLN A 86 11.70 -3.90 -4.48
N LEU A 87 11.57 -2.59 -4.66
CA LEU A 87 10.32 -1.87 -4.55
C LEU A 87 10.04 -1.11 -5.84
N VAL A 88 8.99 -1.49 -6.57
CA VAL A 88 8.60 -0.88 -7.85
C VAL A 88 7.77 0.38 -7.57
N ILE A 89 8.46 1.44 -7.11
CA ILE A 89 7.85 2.59 -6.44
C ILE A 89 7.02 3.48 -7.37
N ASP A 90 7.39 3.60 -8.63
CA ASP A 90 6.66 4.46 -9.58
C ASP A 90 5.40 3.75 -10.12
N LYS A 91 5.55 2.57 -10.71
CA LYS A 91 4.47 1.84 -11.40
C LYS A 91 3.34 1.42 -10.46
N GLU A 92 3.68 0.86 -9.30
CA GLU A 92 2.70 0.32 -8.35
C GLU A 92 2.51 1.22 -7.11
N GLY A 93 3.24 2.33 -7.05
CA GLY A 93 3.15 3.34 -6.00
C GLY A 93 2.63 4.67 -6.54
N TRP A 94 3.49 5.47 -7.16
CA TRP A 94 3.16 6.85 -7.54
C TRP A 94 2.06 6.94 -8.60
N GLU A 95 2.07 6.07 -9.63
CA GLU A 95 0.99 6.05 -10.62
C GLU A 95 -0.37 5.69 -9.99
N MET A 96 -0.36 4.74 -9.03
CA MET A 96 -1.58 4.39 -8.30
C MET A 96 -2.03 5.53 -7.39
N ALA A 97 -1.11 6.25 -6.76
CA ALA A 97 -1.42 7.42 -5.95
C ALA A 97 -2.04 8.55 -6.79
N ASP A 98 -1.48 8.82 -7.97
CA ASP A 98 -2.04 9.79 -8.91
C ASP A 98 -3.45 9.38 -9.39
N TRP A 99 -3.66 8.08 -9.62
CA TRP A 99 -4.98 7.57 -9.99
C TRP A 99 -5.98 7.76 -8.83
N LEU A 100 -5.61 7.43 -7.60
CA LEU A 100 -6.45 7.63 -6.41
C LEU A 100 -6.80 9.11 -6.21
N ASN A 101 -5.82 10.00 -6.38
CA ASN A 101 -6.03 11.44 -6.24
C ASN A 101 -7.02 12.00 -7.27
N LYS A 102 -7.00 11.50 -8.53
CA LYS A 102 -8.00 11.85 -9.56
C LYS A 102 -9.43 11.48 -9.16
N HIS A 103 -9.58 10.53 -8.23
CA HIS A 103 -10.87 10.09 -7.69
C HIS A 103 -11.17 10.63 -6.28
N GLY A 104 -10.43 11.67 -5.86
CA GLY A 104 -10.64 12.35 -4.59
C GLY A 104 -10.14 11.60 -3.35
N ILE A 105 -9.35 10.55 -3.53
CA ILE A 105 -8.83 9.69 -2.46
C ILE A 105 -7.39 10.10 -2.17
N ALA A 106 -7.05 10.36 -0.91
CA ALA A 106 -5.67 10.58 -0.51
C ALA A 106 -4.87 9.26 -0.58
N ALA A 107 -3.61 9.33 -0.99
CA ALA A 107 -2.75 8.17 -1.08
C ALA A 107 -1.42 8.38 -0.37
N PHE A 108 -0.91 7.31 0.23
CA PHE A 108 0.33 7.28 0.99
C PHE A 108 1.16 6.10 0.51
N VAL A 109 2.13 6.36 -0.38
CA VAL A 109 2.94 5.29 -0.97
C VAL A 109 4.02 4.88 0.01
N LEU A 110 3.98 3.63 0.42
CA LEU A 110 4.87 3.05 1.41
C LEU A 110 6.19 2.60 0.79
N LYS A 111 7.30 3.14 1.29
CA LYS A 111 8.64 2.62 1.08
C LYS A 111 8.99 1.79 2.31
N TYR A 112 8.91 0.47 2.21
CA TYR A 112 9.11 -0.47 3.32
C TYR A 112 10.40 -1.27 3.16
N ARG A 113 10.93 -1.81 4.26
CA ARG A 113 12.15 -2.63 4.28
C ARG A 113 11.98 -3.92 3.48
N LEU A 114 13.03 -4.29 2.75
CA LEU A 114 13.00 -5.37 1.76
C LEU A 114 13.62 -6.66 2.31
N ALA A 115 12.78 -7.62 2.64
CA ALA A 115 13.18 -8.88 3.29
C ALA A 115 14.06 -9.80 2.41
N LYS A 116 13.99 -9.67 1.09
CA LYS A 116 14.73 -10.50 0.13
C LYS A 116 15.73 -9.68 -0.71
N ALA A 117 16.03 -8.44 -0.30
CA ALA A 117 17.11 -7.67 -0.91
C ALA A 117 18.46 -8.37 -0.66
N LYS A 118 19.44 -8.10 -1.52
CA LYS A 118 20.78 -8.69 -1.38
C LYS A 118 21.36 -8.33 -0.01
N ASN A 119 21.79 -9.36 0.72
CA ASN A 119 22.33 -9.26 2.09
C ASN A 119 21.34 -8.74 3.14
N SER A 120 20.04 -8.66 2.84
CA SER A 120 19.04 -8.29 3.83
C SER A 120 18.88 -9.35 4.90
N TYR A 121 18.68 -8.91 6.13
CA TYR A 121 18.28 -9.74 7.28
C TYR A 121 16.86 -9.38 7.75
N TYR A 122 16.20 -8.44 7.07
CA TYR A 122 14.83 -8.07 7.36
C TYR A 122 13.85 -9.21 7.04
N THR A 123 12.70 -9.19 7.68
CA THR A 123 11.64 -10.18 7.51
C THR A 123 10.36 -9.51 7.00
N VAL A 124 9.49 -10.28 6.34
CA VAL A 124 8.20 -9.75 5.85
C VAL A 124 7.24 -9.57 7.01
N GLU A 125 7.11 -10.59 7.87
CA GLU A 125 6.18 -10.65 9.00
C GLU A 125 6.63 -9.77 10.19
N GLY A 126 7.92 -9.40 10.24
CA GLY A 126 8.47 -8.48 11.23
C GLY A 126 8.65 -7.09 10.64
N ASP A 127 9.80 -6.83 10.03
CA ASP A 127 10.25 -5.49 9.66
C ASP A 127 9.34 -4.79 8.63
N ALA A 128 8.94 -5.48 7.55
CA ALA A 128 8.07 -4.89 6.54
C ALA A 128 6.64 -4.68 7.07
N TRP A 129 6.13 -5.62 7.88
CA TRP A 129 4.83 -5.49 8.53
C TRP A 129 4.83 -4.36 9.59
N GLU A 130 5.92 -4.19 10.35
CA GLU A 130 6.05 -3.08 11.30
C GLU A 130 6.05 -1.72 10.59
N ASP A 131 6.74 -1.61 9.45
CA ASP A 131 6.73 -0.39 8.63
C ASP A 131 5.32 -0.08 8.11
N ALA A 132 4.59 -1.09 7.63
CA ALA A 132 3.20 -0.95 7.20
C ALA A 132 2.28 -0.55 8.36
N SER A 133 2.46 -1.17 9.52
CA SER A 133 1.73 -0.84 10.74
C SER A 133 1.99 0.59 11.20
N GLN A 134 3.24 1.03 11.14
CA GLN A 134 3.62 2.39 11.48
C GLN A 134 3.07 3.42 10.48
N ALA A 135 3.01 3.08 9.19
CA ALA A 135 2.36 3.92 8.18
C ALA A 135 0.87 4.12 8.51
N MET A 136 0.15 3.05 8.85
CA MET A 136 -1.26 3.15 9.26
C MET A 136 -1.45 4.03 10.51
N ARG A 137 -0.58 3.87 11.54
CA ARG A 137 -0.61 4.73 12.73
C ARG A 137 -0.37 6.20 12.38
N LEU A 138 0.63 6.47 11.55
CA LEU A 138 0.99 7.83 11.12
C LEU A 138 -0.15 8.48 10.36
N VAL A 139 -0.72 7.80 9.36
CA VAL A 139 -1.84 8.33 8.57
C VAL A 139 -3.06 8.58 9.44
N ARG A 140 -3.40 7.65 10.33
CA ARG A 140 -4.53 7.80 11.24
C ARG A 140 -4.34 8.94 12.26
N LYS A 141 -3.12 9.11 12.76
CA LYS A 141 -2.75 10.20 13.67
C LYS A 141 -2.86 11.57 13.01
N GLN A 142 -2.48 11.67 11.73
CA GLN A 142 -2.49 12.92 10.96
C GLN A 142 -3.80 13.16 10.20
N ALA A 143 -4.78 12.30 10.36
CA ALA A 143 -6.02 12.32 9.57
C ALA A 143 -6.73 13.69 9.62
N ALA A 144 -6.81 14.31 10.79
CA ALA A 144 -7.45 15.62 10.96
C ALA A 144 -6.71 16.72 10.17
N ASP A 145 -5.37 16.76 10.26
CA ASP A 145 -4.54 17.75 9.57
C ASP A 145 -4.60 17.58 8.04
N TRP A 146 -4.73 16.34 7.59
CA TRP A 146 -4.81 15.97 6.17
C TRP A 146 -6.25 15.92 5.63
N LYS A 147 -7.25 16.26 6.48
CA LYS A 147 -8.69 16.23 6.15
C LYS A 147 -9.17 14.85 5.67
N ILE A 148 -8.68 13.82 6.31
CA ILE A 148 -9.04 12.43 6.09
C ILE A 148 -9.99 11.99 7.21
N ASP A 149 -10.97 11.17 6.87
CA ASP A 149 -11.80 10.47 7.84
C ASP A 149 -10.99 9.28 8.41
N PRO A 150 -10.67 9.27 9.71
CA PRO A 150 -9.88 8.20 10.32
C PRO A 150 -10.57 6.81 10.30
N LYS A 151 -11.83 6.74 9.88
CA LYS A 151 -12.62 5.50 9.71
C LYS A 151 -12.73 5.06 8.25
N ARG A 152 -12.03 5.72 7.34
CA ARG A 152 -12.01 5.41 5.90
C ARG A 152 -10.58 5.35 5.35
N ILE A 153 -9.69 4.70 6.11
CA ILE A 153 -8.27 4.50 5.73
C ILE A 153 -8.06 3.03 5.37
N GLY A 154 -7.84 2.76 4.09
CA GLY A 154 -7.56 1.43 3.57
C GLY A 154 -6.09 1.13 3.43
N PHE A 155 -5.79 -0.16 3.21
CA PHE A 155 -4.47 -0.64 2.83
C PHE A 155 -4.57 -1.39 1.49
N MET A 156 -3.75 -0.97 0.51
CA MET A 156 -3.68 -1.57 -0.82
C MET A 156 -2.28 -2.10 -1.07
N GLY A 157 -2.17 -3.28 -1.69
CA GLY A 157 -0.87 -3.80 -2.05
C GLY A 157 -0.86 -4.62 -3.34
N PHE A 158 0.29 -4.60 -4.00
CA PHE A 158 0.53 -5.27 -5.28
C PHE A 158 1.61 -6.34 -5.13
N SER A 159 1.37 -7.57 -5.59
CA SER A 159 2.36 -8.66 -5.57
C SER A 159 2.92 -8.91 -4.16
N ALA A 160 4.19 -8.65 -3.91
CA ALA A 160 4.80 -8.66 -2.58
C ALA A 160 4.13 -7.63 -1.63
N GLY A 161 3.76 -6.45 -2.13
CA GLY A 161 2.91 -5.52 -1.39
C GLY A 161 1.49 -6.06 -1.15
N GLY A 162 0.99 -6.93 -2.04
CA GLY A 162 -0.26 -7.67 -1.87
C GLY A 162 -0.18 -8.70 -0.74
N GLU A 163 0.97 -9.36 -0.57
CA GLU A 163 1.24 -10.17 0.63
C GLU A 163 1.20 -9.31 1.90
N LEU A 164 1.83 -8.13 1.85
CA LEU A 164 1.81 -7.20 2.98
C LEU A 164 0.39 -6.68 3.27
N ALA A 165 -0.44 -6.44 2.25
CA ALA A 165 -1.84 -6.07 2.42
C ALA A 165 -2.65 -7.20 3.08
N ALA A 166 -2.43 -8.45 2.67
CA ALA A 166 -3.05 -9.61 3.29
C ALA A 166 -2.59 -9.81 4.76
N LEU A 167 -1.33 -9.51 5.06
CA LEU A 167 -0.87 -9.47 6.44
C LEU A 167 -1.53 -8.36 7.24
N MET A 168 -1.64 -7.16 6.69
CA MET A 168 -2.25 -6.00 7.37
C MET A 168 -3.75 -6.19 7.63
N GLU A 169 -4.48 -6.93 6.80
CA GLU A 169 -5.90 -7.24 7.04
C GLU A 169 -6.12 -8.37 8.05
N THR A 170 -5.08 -9.13 8.37
CA THR A 170 -5.19 -10.33 9.22
C THR A 170 -4.41 -10.26 10.53
N HIS A 171 -3.31 -9.51 10.56
CA HIS A 171 -2.43 -9.32 11.72
C HIS A 171 -2.42 -7.84 12.09
N PHE A 172 -3.29 -7.41 13.00
CA PHE A 172 -3.42 -6.02 13.38
C PHE A 172 -3.75 -5.85 14.86
N VAL A 173 -3.47 -4.68 15.37
CA VAL A 173 -4.08 -4.14 16.58
C VAL A 173 -5.10 -3.05 16.16
N PRO A 174 -6.00 -2.60 17.03
CA PRO A 174 -7.05 -1.64 16.64
C PRO A 174 -6.54 -0.40 15.89
N GLU A 175 -5.37 0.12 16.29
CA GLU A 175 -4.77 1.33 15.72
C GLU A 175 -4.18 1.13 14.33
N THR A 176 -3.83 -0.12 13.97
CA THR A 176 -3.20 -0.46 12.68
C THR A 176 -4.16 -1.17 11.72
N ARG A 177 -5.34 -1.57 12.22
CA ARG A 177 -6.34 -2.24 11.40
C ARG A 177 -6.79 -1.33 10.25
N PRO A 178 -6.67 -1.75 8.98
CA PRO A 178 -7.29 -1.04 7.87
C PRO A 178 -8.82 -1.04 7.99
N ASP A 179 -9.48 0.01 7.52
CA ASP A 179 -10.94 0.05 7.46
C ASP A 179 -11.47 -0.76 6.27
N PHE A 180 -10.62 -0.95 5.25
CA PHE A 180 -10.81 -1.84 4.11
C PHE A 180 -9.45 -2.27 3.53
N ALA A 181 -9.41 -3.38 2.79
CA ALA A 181 -8.20 -3.86 2.13
C ALA A 181 -8.41 -4.03 0.62
N VAL A 182 -7.34 -3.81 -0.16
CA VAL A 182 -7.31 -4.06 -1.60
C VAL A 182 -6.06 -4.90 -1.91
N VAL A 183 -6.27 -6.15 -2.31
CA VAL A 183 -5.22 -7.14 -2.50
C VAL A 183 -5.11 -7.49 -3.98
N VAL A 184 -4.01 -7.06 -4.60
CA VAL A 184 -3.79 -7.15 -6.04
C VAL A 184 -2.70 -8.20 -6.33
N TYR A 185 -3.07 -9.30 -6.98
CA TYR A 185 -2.21 -10.46 -7.31
C TYR A 185 -1.18 -10.81 -6.22
N PRO A 186 -1.62 -11.15 -4.98
CA PRO A 186 -0.72 -11.35 -3.84
C PRO A 186 0.17 -12.58 -4.00
N GLY A 187 1.42 -12.49 -3.50
CA GLY A 187 2.44 -13.51 -3.65
C GLY A 187 2.87 -14.21 -2.37
N PHE A 188 1.99 -14.98 -1.71
CA PHE A 188 2.33 -15.81 -0.55
C PHE A 188 1.84 -17.26 -0.71
N LYS A 189 2.30 -18.17 0.17
CA LYS A 189 1.87 -19.56 0.12
C LYS A 189 0.44 -19.69 0.65
N PRO A 190 -0.47 -20.40 -0.05
CA PRO A 190 -1.80 -20.71 0.47
C PRO A 190 -1.72 -21.34 1.88
N GLY A 191 -2.55 -20.85 2.80
CA GLY A 191 -2.56 -21.31 4.19
C GLY A 191 -1.48 -20.69 5.10
N ALA A 192 -0.62 -19.80 4.58
CA ALA A 192 0.34 -19.06 5.40
C ALA A 192 -0.31 -17.97 6.27
N ILE A 193 -1.50 -17.51 5.89
CA ILE A 193 -2.23 -16.45 6.56
C ILE A 193 -3.52 -17.01 7.16
N THR A 194 -3.80 -16.66 8.41
CA THR A 194 -5.06 -17.00 9.09
C THR A 194 -5.95 -15.78 9.20
N VAL A 195 -7.13 -15.84 8.61
CA VAL A 195 -8.09 -14.72 8.60
C VAL A 195 -8.86 -14.68 9.93
N PRO A 196 -8.81 -13.57 10.70
CA PRO A 196 -9.61 -13.41 11.91
C PRO A 196 -11.05 -12.98 11.57
N LYS A 197 -12.00 -13.22 12.50
CA LYS A 197 -13.42 -12.86 12.31
C LYS A 197 -13.69 -11.35 12.17
N ASN A 198 -12.75 -10.52 12.58
CA ASN A 198 -12.83 -9.07 12.51
C ASN A 198 -11.90 -8.46 11.43
N ALA A 199 -11.48 -9.25 10.43
CA ALA A 199 -10.78 -8.72 9.26
C ALA A 199 -11.64 -7.64 8.56
N PRO A 200 -11.03 -6.67 7.87
CA PRO A 200 -11.77 -5.65 7.14
C PRO A 200 -12.45 -6.22 5.90
N PRO A 201 -13.47 -5.53 5.34
CA PRO A 201 -13.94 -5.84 3.99
C PRO A 201 -12.81 -5.72 2.97
N THR A 202 -12.76 -6.67 2.01
CA THR A 202 -11.61 -6.83 1.12
C THR A 202 -12.04 -6.94 -0.34
N PHE A 203 -11.32 -6.20 -1.20
CA PHE A 203 -11.37 -6.31 -2.65
C PHE A 203 -10.13 -7.07 -3.16
N LEU A 204 -10.33 -8.09 -4.00
CA LEU A 204 -9.25 -8.91 -4.54
C LEU A 204 -9.28 -8.90 -6.07
N VAL A 205 -8.12 -8.83 -6.69
CA VAL A 205 -8.01 -8.91 -8.16
C VAL A 205 -6.75 -9.63 -8.59
N CYS A 206 -6.91 -10.50 -9.62
CA CYS A 206 -5.81 -11.24 -10.23
C CYS A 206 -6.13 -11.56 -11.70
N ALA A 207 -5.16 -12.11 -12.43
CA ALA A 207 -5.35 -12.70 -13.75
C ALA A 207 -5.18 -14.22 -13.68
N ASP A 208 -5.98 -14.97 -14.47
CA ASP A 208 -5.95 -16.43 -14.53
C ASP A 208 -4.63 -16.95 -15.14
N ASP A 209 -4.08 -16.19 -16.09
CA ASP A 209 -2.76 -16.44 -16.70
C ASP A 209 -1.55 -16.05 -15.82
N ASP A 210 -1.78 -15.82 -14.52
CA ASP A 210 -0.78 -15.71 -13.45
C ASP A 210 -0.99 -16.86 -12.43
N PRO A 211 -0.58 -18.10 -12.78
CA PRO A 211 -1.06 -19.32 -12.11
C PRO A 211 -0.68 -19.44 -10.64
N SER A 212 0.45 -18.89 -10.21
CA SER A 212 0.86 -18.92 -8.81
C SER A 212 0.06 -17.95 -7.95
N HIS A 213 -0.26 -16.77 -8.48
CA HIS A 213 -0.93 -15.70 -7.74
C HIS A 213 -2.46 -15.85 -7.76
N VAL A 214 -3.04 -16.40 -8.83
CA VAL A 214 -4.48 -16.67 -8.87
C VAL A 214 -4.89 -17.69 -7.82
N VAL A 215 -4.12 -18.76 -7.62
CA VAL A 215 -4.37 -19.75 -6.57
C VAL A 215 -4.33 -19.11 -5.18
N THR A 216 -3.35 -18.25 -4.93
CA THR A 216 -3.24 -17.50 -3.66
C THR A 216 -4.44 -16.59 -3.46
N THR A 217 -4.84 -15.83 -4.48
CA THR A 217 -5.98 -14.91 -4.44
C THR A 217 -7.29 -15.63 -4.13
N VAL A 218 -7.54 -16.77 -4.81
CA VAL A 218 -8.75 -17.58 -4.59
C VAL A 218 -8.78 -18.17 -3.18
N ASN A 219 -7.66 -18.70 -2.68
CA ASN A 219 -7.62 -19.24 -1.31
C ASN A 219 -7.87 -18.16 -0.27
N LEU A 220 -7.27 -16.97 -0.40
CA LEU A 220 -7.53 -15.86 0.51
C LEU A 220 -9.02 -15.47 0.50
N TYR A 221 -9.64 -15.36 -0.68
CA TYR A 221 -11.07 -15.10 -0.80
C TYR A 221 -11.91 -16.15 -0.07
N LEU A 222 -11.61 -17.44 -0.24
CA LEU A 222 -12.33 -18.52 0.44
C LEU A 222 -12.15 -18.48 1.96
N ASP A 223 -10.97 -18.10 2.44
CA ASP A 223 -10.70 -17.98 3.86
C ASP A 223 -11.41 -16.75 4.47
N LEU A 224 -11.51 -15.63 3.75
CA LEU A 224 -12.35 -14.49 4.11
C LEU A 224 -13.83 -14.90 4.19
N GLN A 225 -14.35 -15.62 3.19
CA GLN A 225 -15.73 -16.10 3.17
C GLN A 225 -16.04 -17.04 4.34
N LYS A 226 -15.13 -17.96 4.71
CA LYS A 226 -15.29 -18.84 5.90
C LYS A 226 -15.46 -18.04 7.20
N GLN A 227 -14.86 -16.86 7.30
CA GLN A 227 -14.98 -15.98 8.47
C GLN A 227 -16.18 -15.02 8.38
N GLY A 228 -16.95 -15.05 7.29
CA GLY A 228 -18.08 -14.15 7.06
C GLY A 228 -17.64 -12.72 6.73
N ILE A 229 -16.40 -12.54 6.26
CA ILE A 229 -15.89 -11.23 5.84
C ILE A 229 -16.46 -10.88 4.47
N SER A 230 -17.01 -9.68 4.34
CA SER A 230 -17.51 -9.19 3.08
C SER A 230 -16.36 -8.92 2.11
N SER A 231 -16.34 -9.65 1.00
CA SER A 231 -15.26 -9.55 0.01
C SER A 231 -15.79 -9.61 -1.41
N GLU A 232 -15.13 -8.91 -2.31
CA GLU A 232 -15.36 -8.96 -3.75
C GLU A 232 -14.09 -9.40 -4.46
N MET A 233 -14.19 -10.32 -5.44
CA MET A 233 -13.03 -10.85 -6.16
C MET A 233 -13.27 -10.83 -7.66
N HIS A 234 -12.26 -10.36 -8.41
CA HIS A 234 -12.23 -10.38 -9.87
C HIS A 234 -11.05 -11.19 -10.39
N ILE A 235 -11.32 -12.20 -11.20
CA ILE A 235 -10.31 -12.98 -11.92
C ILE A 235 -10.52 -12.74 -13.42
N TYR A 236 -9.55 -12.06 -14.04
CA TYR A 236 -9.55 -11.82 -15.48
C TYR A 236 -8.86 -12.94 -16.23
N ALA A 237 -9.38 -13.37 -17.37
CA ALA A 237 -8.82 -14.48 -18.14
C ALA A 237 -7.36 -14.24 -18.58
N SER A 238 -6.97 -12.98 -18.76
CA SER A 238 -5.61 -12.61 -19.16
C SER A 238 -5.22 -11.26 -18.55
N GLY A 239 -3.91 -11.10 -18.25
CA GLY A 239 -3.34 -9.91 -17.65
C GLY A 239 -1.88 -10.12 -17.29
N LYS A 240 -1.48 -11.36 -17.09
CA LYS A 240 -0.19 -11.78 -16.54
C LYS A 240 0.07 -11.16 -15.17
N HIS A 241 1.24 -11.45 -14.61
CA HIS A 241 1.67 -10.83 -13.35
C HIS A 241 2.05 -9.37 -13.54
N GLY A 242 1.69 -8.54 -12.55
CA GLY A 242 2.16 -7.15 -12.52
C GLY A 242 1.47 -6.22 -13.52
N PHE A 243 0.21 -6.46 -13.88
CA PHE A 243 -0.54 -5.58 -14.80
C PHE A 243 -0.70 -4.14 -14.25
N GLY A 244 -0.93 -3.96 -12.94
CA GLY A 244 -1.10 -2.65 -12.30
C GLY A 244 -2.08 -1.75 -13.06
N LEU A 245 -1.67 -0.51 -13.36
CA LEU A 245 -2.41 0.43 -14.22
C LEU A 245 -1.97 0.40 -15.69
N ARG A 246 -0.96 -0.42 -16.03
CA ARG A 246 -0.33 -0.41 -17.37
C ARG A 246 -0.86 -1.52 -18.30
N ALA A 247 -1.94 -2.21 -17.93
CA ALA A 247 -2.59 -3.14 -18.84
C ALA A 247 -3.09 -2.40 -20.09
N PRO A 248 -2.89 -2.95 -21.30
CA PRO A 248 -3.43 -2.36 -22.53
C PRO A 248 -4.95 -2.14 -22.42
N ALA A 249 -5.45 -0.99 -22.86
CA ALA A 249 -6.86 -0.64 -22.80
C ALA A 249 -7.78 -1.62 -23.54
N THR A 250 -7.22 -2.41 -24.46
CA THR A 250 -7.94 -3.50 -25.17
C THR A 250 -8.14 -4.75 -24.34
N MET A 251 -7.47 -4.89 -23.21
CA MET A 251 -7.61 -6.03 -22.31
C MET A 251 -8.65 -5.75 -21.22
N PRO A 252 -9.59 -6.68 -20.95
CA PRO A 252 -10.59 -6.50 -19.89
C PRO A 252 -10.01 -6.17 -18.52
N VAL A 253 -8.83 -6.70 -18.18
CA VAL A 253 -8.13 -6.41 -16.91
C VAL A 253 -7.79 -4.93 -16.73
N SER A 254 -7.72 -4.14 -17.80
CA SER A 254 -7.48 -2.67 -17.69
C SER A 254 -8.60 -1.93 -16.95
N THR A 255 -9.78 -2.53 -16.81
CA THR A 255 -10.96 -1.96 -16.13
C THR A 255 -11.10 -2.37 -14.67
N TRP A 256 -10.11 -3.05 -14.09
CA TRP A 256 -10.20 -3.51 -12.71
C TRP A 256 -10.39 -2.37 -11.70
N THR A 257 -9.85 -1.21 -12.00
CA THR A 257 -9.97 -0.03 -11.16
C THR A 257 -11.39 0.55 -11.18
N ASP A 258 -12.16 0.38 -12.26
CA ASP A 258 -13.57 0.77 -12.31
C ASP A 258 -14.38 -0.12 -11.35
N ARG A 259 -14.06 -1.42 -11.28
CA ARG A 259 -14.71 -2.35 -10.33
C ARG A 259 -14.34 -1.98 -8.89
N LEU A 260 -13.09 -1.59 -8.65
CA LEU A 260 -12.66 -1.09 -7.34
C LEU A 260 -13.47 0.15 -6.92
N LEU A 261 -13.64 1.13 -7.82
CA LEU A 261 -14.43 2.33 -7.53
C LEU A 261 -15.90 2.00 -7.24
N ASP A 262 -16.50 1.10 -8.01
CA ASP A 262 -17.88 0.66 -7.80
C ASP A 262 -18.02 -0.01 -6.42
N TRP A 263 -17.10 -0.91 -6.07
CA TRP A 263 -17.05 -1.54 -4.76
C TRP A 263 -16.87 -0.53 -3.62
N MET A 264 -15.97 0.43 -3.77
CA MET A 264 -15.75 1.47 -2.76
C MET A 264 -16.99 2.34 -2.55
N LYS A 265 -17.75 2.66 -3.62
CA LYS A 265 -19.03 3.38 -3.54
C LYS A 265 -20.09 2.56 -2.81
N GLU A 266 -20.26 1.29 -3.20
CA GLU A 266 -21.22 0.38 -2.57
C GLU A 266 -20.97 0.24 -1.06
N ARG A 267 -19.70 0.28 -0.65
CA ARG A 267 -19.28 0.21 0.76
C ARG A 267 -19.36 1.53 1.51
N GLY A 268 -19.75 2.62 0.86
CA GLY A 268 -19.77 3.95 1.47
C GLY A 268 -18.38 4.49 1.84
N ILE A 269 -17.32 3.94 1.22
CA ILE A 269 -15.95 4.44 1.37
C ILE A 269 -15.82 5.75 0.61
N LEU A 270 -16.43 5.82 -0.57
CA LEU A 270 -16.57 7.05 -1.35
C LEU A 270 -17.97 7.63 -1.11
N SER A 271 -17.99 8.81 -0.52
CA SER A 271 -19.22 9.58 -0.27
C SER A 271 -19.43 10.61 -1.36
#